data_6bcc91712c221d9dc4f7c730f6fff88d
#
_entry.id   6bcc91712c221d9dc4f7c730f6fff88d
#
_cell.length_a   1.000
_cell.length_b   1.000
_cell.length_c   1.000
_cell.angle_alpha   90.00
_cell.angle_beta   90.00
_cell.angle_gamma   90.00
#
_symmetry.space_group_name_H-M   'P 1'
#
loop_
_entity.id
_entity.type
_entity.pdbx_description
1 polymer ?
#
loop_
_entity_poly.entity_id
_entity_poly.type
_entity_poly.pdbx_seq_one_letter_code
_entity_poly.pdbx_strand_id
1 'polypeptide(L)'
;MKQIFFLHGLPRAGNTLLSSILNQNPNVALTANSVCPEMLGMLNLVKGSGEFVNFPDHKSFDNVTKSLFENYYKDWTHDYIIDRAPWGLDINLKNLKEIQDNIKIIVLVRDMEEVLASFIKFTNRQPNSRFNSIAHTIEDKCNILLNPETFNLHRMLEGIKNLLDNESKEMYHLIDYHTLCNNPQETIEGIYNFLDIPLWDHRFINLDQFEVNNIQYDDTRNDFGVGLHTIDTQNIYTNNHNENILPQHIILRVSWVFGIHGNN
;
A
#
# COMPACT_ATOMS: atom_id res chain seq x y z
N MET A 1 -24.64 3.80 3.48
CA MET A 1 -23.85 3.03 2.49
C MET A 1 -22.38 3.36 2.78
N LYS A 2 -21.52 2.35 2.89
CA LYS A 2 -20.07 2.59 3.13
C LYS A 2 -19.44 3.29 1.93
N GLN A 3 -18.52 4.21 2.21
CA GLN A 3 -17.69 4.81 1.16
C GLN A 3 -16.36 4.06 1.11
N ILE A 4 -15.97 3.66 -0.10
CA ILE A 4 -14.74 2.90 -0.32
C ILE A 4 -13.73 3.78 -1.03
N PHE A 5 -12.57 3.92 -0.43
CA PHE A 5 -11.39 4.60 -0.93
C PHE A 5 -10.24 3.61 -1.05
N PHE A 6 -9.14 4.05 -1.60
CA PHE A 6 -8.03 3.16 -1.94
C PHE A 6 -6.69 3.70 -1.45
N LEU A 7 -5.77 2.79 -1.14
CA LEU A 7 -4.37 3.12 -0.85
C LEU A 7 -3.46 2.28 -1.75
N HIS A 8 -2.56 2.93 -2.46
CA HIS A 8 -1.43 2.32 -3.15
C HIS A 8 -0.13 2.85 -2.54
N GLY A 9 0.63 2.02 -1.85
CA GLY A 9 1.85 2.44 -1.16
C GLY A 9 3.03 1.52 -1.38
N LEU A 10 4.22 2.11 -1.52
CA LEU A 10 5.45 1.32 -1.58
C LEU A 10 5.62 0.50 -0.30
N PRO A 11 6.11 -0.74 -0.39
CA PRO A 11 6.56 -1.47 0.78
C PRO A 11 7.58 -0.62 1.58
N ARG A 12 7.49 -0.66 2.91
CA ARG A 12 8.36 0.11 3.82
C ARG A 12 8.24 1.64 3.72
N ALA A 13 7.23 2.16 3.04
CA ALA A 13 6.96 3.60 2.98
C ALA A 13 6.08 4.11 4.14
N GLY A 14 5.88 3.32 5.21
CA GLY A 14 5.08 3.75 6.36
C GLY A 14 3.59 3.37 6.26
N ASN A 15 3.21 2.43 5.40
CA ASN A 15 1.80 2.01 5.27
C ASN A 15 1.19 1.57 6.60
N THR A 16 1.90 0.76 7.38
CA THR A 16 1.41 0.30 8.69
C THR A 16 1.27 1.45 9.68
N LEU A 17 2.20 2.41 9.65
CA LEU A 17 2.13 3.62 10.47
C LEU A 17 0.89 4.45 10.11
N LEU A 18 0.69 4.72 8.81
CA LEU A 18 -0.49 5.44 8.33
C LEU A 18 -1.79 4.74 8.72
N SER A 19 -1.81 3.40 8.59
CA SER A 19 -2.98 2.60 9.01
C SER A 19 -3.25 2.72 10.50
N SER A 20 -2.21 2.62 11.35
CA SER A 20 -2.37 2.76 12.81
C SER A 20 -2.82 4.16 13.23
N ILE A 21 -2.46 5.19 12.48
CA ILE A 21 -2.95 6.55 12.72
C ILE A 21 -4.44 6.66 12.33
N LEU A 22 -4.78 6.33 11.09
CA LEU A 22 -6.13 6.52 10.57
C LEU A 22 -7.16 5.62 11.28
N ASN A 23 -6.78 4.40 11.68
CA ASN A 23 -7.65 3.47 12.40
C ASN A 23 -7.97 3.89 13.85
N GLN A 24 -7.42 5.02 14.35
CA GLN A 24 -7.87 5.62 15.61
C GLN A 24 -9.29 6.19 15.48
N ASN A 25 -9.69 6.62 14.27
CA ASN A 25 -11.04 7.09 14.00
C ASN A 25 -11.99 5.88 13.90
N PRO A 26 -12.98 5.75 14.79
CA PRO A 26 -13.88 4.59 14.79
C PRO A 26 -14.77 4.49 13.53
N ASN A 27 -14.85 5.55 12.73
CA ASN A 27 -15.59 5.56 11.48
C ASN A 27 -14.71 5.22 10.26
N VAL A 28 -13.39 5.16 10.41
CA VAL A 28 -12.42 4.90 9.33
C VAL A 28 -11.76 3.54 9.54
N ALA A 29 -11.68 2.74 8.50
CA ALA A 29 -10.89 1.52 8.50
C ALA A 29 -9.94 1.52 7.30
N LEU A 30 -8.63 1.58 7.56
CA LEU A 30 -7.60 1.34 6.56
C LEU A 30 -7.11 -0.10 6.70
N THR A 31 -7.24 -0.90 5.63
CA THR A 31 -6.89 -2.33 5.65
C THR A 31 -5.38 -2.56 5.63
N ALA A 32 -4.97 -3.75 6.03
CA ALA A 32 -3.56 -4.19 5.96
C ALA A 32 -3.10 -4.45 4.51
N ASN A 33 -3.67 -5.48 3.94
CA ASN A 33 -3.56 -5.88 2.55
C ASN A 33 -4.91 -6.42 2.13
N SER A 34 -5.42 -5.99 1.00
CA SER A 34 -6.69 -6.47 0.47
C SER A 34 -6.46 -7.47 -0.65
N VAL A 35 -7.34 -8.45 -0.75
CA VAL A 35 -7.39 -9.43 -1.84
C VAL A 35 -8.41 -9.01 -2.93
N CYS A 36 -9.03 -7.85 -2.80
CA CYS A 36 -10.03 -7.38 -3.75
C CYS A 36 -9.53 -7.27 -5.19
N PRO A 37 -8.28 -6.78 -5.46
CA PRO A 37 -7.76 -6.77 -6.84
C PRO A 37 -7.64 -8.16 -7.44
N GLU A 38 -7.19 -9.14 -6.67
CA GLU A 38 -7.07 -10.54 -7.08
C GLU A 38 -8.46 -11.13 -7.38
N MET A 39 -9.45 -10.84 -6.53
CA MET A 39 -10.84 -11.28 -6.75
C MET A 39 -11.41 -10.67 -8.03
N LEU A 40 -11.22 -9.37 -8.28
CA LEU A 40 -11.64 -8.71 -9.52
C LEU A 40 -10.94 -9.30 -10.74
N GLY A 41 -9.63 -9.56 -10.63
CA GLY A 41 -8.85 -10.22 -11.68
C GLY A 41 -9.39 -11.61 -12.02
N MET A 42 -9.70 -12.41 -11.01
CA MET A 42 -10.29 -13.75 -11.19
C MET A 42 -11.69 -13.69 -11.81
N LEU A 43 -12.54 -12.76 -11.36
CA LEU A 43 -13.85 -12.54 -11.98
C LEU A 43 -13.71 -12.19 -13.46
N ASN A 44 -12.75 -11.33 -13.82
CA ASN A 44 -12.52 -10.99 -15.24
C ASN A 44 -12.03 -12.18 -16.07
N LEU A 45 -11.24 -13.09 -15.49
CA LEU A 45 -10.87 -14.34 -16.17
C LEU A 45 -12.09 -15.22 -16.49
N VAL A 46 -13.10 -15.23 -15.60
CA VAL A 46 -14.34 -15.98 -15.84
C VAL A 46 -15.09 -15.49 -17.08
N LYS A 47 -15.02 -14.20 -17.44
CA LYS A 47 -15.61 -13.68 -18.68
C LYS A 47 -15.09 -14.36 -19.95
N GLY A 48 -13.87 -14.93 -19.89
CA GLY A 48 -13.24 -15.68 -20.98
C GLY A 48 -13.47 -17.19 -20.94
N SER A 49 -14.15 -17.72 -19.91
CA SER A 49 -14.40 -19.15 -19.78
C SER A 49 -15.40 -19.66 -20.83
N GLY A 50 -15.30 -20.94 -21.16
CA GLY A 50 -16.22 -21.58 -22.12
C GLY A 50 -17.67 -21.50 -21.66
N GLU A 51 -17.90 -21.64 -20.36
CA GLU A 51 -19.24 -21.57 -19.75
C GLU A 51 -19.86 -20.19 -19.94
N PHE A 52 -19.09 -19.11 -19.66
CA PHE A 52 -19.57 -17.74 -19.83
C PHE A 52 -19.77 -17.37 -21.30
N VAL A 53 -18.89 -17.84 -22.20
CA VAL A 53 -19.04 -17.61 -23.65
C VAL A 53 -20.30 -18.30 -24.17
N ASN A 54 -20.65 -19.50 -23.69
CA ASN A 54 -21.84 -20.23 -24.08
C ASN A 54 -23.13 -19.63 -23.50
N PHE A 55 -23.06 -19.06 -22.28
CA PHE A 55 -24.22 -18.45 -21.60
C PHE A 55 -23.80 -17.10 -21.00
N PRO A 56 -23.73 -16.03 -21.83
CA PRO A 56 -23.16 -14.73 -21.43
C PRO A 56 -24.17 -13.85 -20.69
N ASP A 57 -24.53 -14.24 -19.46
CA ASP A 57 -25.38 -13.41 -18.61
C ASP A 57 -24.56 -12.27 -17.99
N HIS A 58 -24.28 -11.25 -18.80
CA HIS A 58 -23.51 -10.07 -18.40
C HIS A 58 -24.15 -9.33 -17.23
N LYS A 59 -25.48 -9.24 -17.18
CA LYS A 59 -26.19 -8.49 -16.13
C LYS A 59 -25.98 -9.13 -14.76
N SER A 60 -26.14 -10.44 -14.65
CA SER A 60 -25.90 -11.16 -13.40
C SER A 60 -24.44 -11.10 -12.98
N PHE A 61 -23.53 -11.23 -13.95
CA PHE A 61 -22.10 -11.11 -13.70
C PHE A 61 -21.72 -9.71 -13.20
N ASP A 62 -22.22 -8.65 -13.83
CA ASP A 62 -21.99 -7.26 -13.42
C ASP A 62 -22.55 -6.98 -12.03
N ASN A 63 -23.67 -7.59 -11.63
CA ASN A 63 -24.19 -7.48 -10.27
C ASN A 63 -23.19 -8.04 -9.24
N VAL A 64 -22.55 -9.18 -9.52
CA VAL A 64 -21.53 -9.76 -8.64
C VAL A 64 -20.31 -8.86 -8.54
N THR A 65 -19.78 -8.38 -9.67
CA THR A 65 -18.57 -7.55 -9.68
C THR A 65 -18.79 -6.19 -9.03
N LYS A 66 -19.89 -5.51 -9.32
CA LYS A 66 -20.22 -4.19 -8.76
C LYS A 66 -20.54 -4.24 -7.27
N SER A 67 -21.06 -5.36 -6.77
CA SER A 67 -21.33 -5.54 -5.34
C SER A 67 -20.12 -6.08 -4.55
N LEU A 68 -18.93 -6.22 -5.17
CA LEU A 68 -17.78 -6.82 -4.52
C LEU A 68 -17.45 -6.14 -3.18
N PHE A 69 -17.18 -4.84 -3.20
CA PHE A 69 -16.79 -4.11 -1.99
C PHE A 69 -17.91 -4.04 -0.96
N GLU A 70 -19.17 -3.85 -1.40
CA GLU A 70 -20.32 -3.82 -0.53
C GLU A 70 -20.46 -5.14 0.24
N ASN A 71 -20.31 -6.28 -0.44
CA ASN A 71 -20.41 -7.59 0.19
C ASN A 71 -19.16 -7.96 0.99
N TYR A 72 -17.96 -7.61 0.50
CA TYR A 72 -16.70 -7.90 1.18
C TYR A 72 -16.59 -7.21 2.54
N TYR A 73 -17.03 -5.94 2.60
CA TYR A 73 -17.00 -5.13 3.83
C TYR A 73 -18.36 -5.05 4.53
N LYS A 74 -19.33 -5.90 4.18
CA LYS A 74 -20.69 -5.83 4.67
C LYS A 74 -20.79 -5.76 6.21
N ASP A 75 -20.04 -6.61 6.89
CA ASP A 75 -20.11 -6.79 8.34
C ASP A 75 -19.13 -5.87 9.11
N TRP A 76 -18.38 -5.03 8.43
CA TRP A 76 -17.54 -4.01 9.07
C TRP A 76 -18.43 -2.87 9.56
N THR A 77 -18.11 -2.29 10.73
CA THR A 77 -18.94 -1.23 11.35
C THR A 77 -18.59 0.17 10.88
N HIS A 78 -17.45 0.35 10.19
CA HIS A 78 -16.91 1.62 9.73
C HIS A 78 -17.70 2.18 8.54
N ASP A 79 -17.86 3.51 8.49
CA ASP A 79 -18.52 4.20 7.38
C ASP A 79 -17.58 4.40 6.18
N TYR A 80 -16.28 4.58 6.45
CA TYR A 80 -15.22 4.87 5.49
C TYR A 80 -14.21 3.73 5.48
N ILE A 81 -14.07 3.06 4.36
CA ILE A 81 -13.09 1.98 4.18
C ILE A 81 -12.00 2.46 3.22
N ILE A 82 -10.75 2.37 3.61
CA ILE A 82 -9.60 2.60 2.73
C ILE A 82 -8.98 1.23 2.45
N ASP A 83 -9.26 0.72 1.27
CA ASP A 83 -8.77 -0.60 0.82
C ASP A 83 -7.34 -0.49 0.32
N ARG A 84 -6.39 -1.10 1.04
CA ARG A 84 -4.99 -1.08 0.66
C ARG A 84 -4.63 -2.27 -0.20
N ALA A 85 -4.22 -1.98 -1.45
CA ALA A 85 -3.74 -2.97 -2.41
C ALA A 85 -2.96 -2.26 -3.54
N PRO A 86 -2.37 -2.98 -4.52
CA PRO A 86 -1.68 -2.38 -5.66
C PRO A 86 -2.65 -1.75 -6.69
N TRP A 87 -3.51 -0.83 -6.23
CA TRP A 87 -4.59 -0.24 -7.03
C TRP A 87 -4.11 0.61 -8.21
N GLY A 88 -2.90 1.18 -8.13
CA GLY A 88 -2.32 1.97 -9.23
C GLY A 88 -1.84 1.15 -10.41
N LEU A 89 -1.71 -0.19 -10.30
CA LEU A 89 -1.38 -1.04 -11.46
C LEU A 89 -2.46 -0.93 -12.53
N ASP A 90 -2.04 -0.82 -13.79
CA ASP A 90 -2.93 -0.62 -14.95
C ASP A 90 -4.12 -1.59 -14.94
N ILE A 91 -3.86 -2.88 -14.79
CA ILE A 91 -4.93 -3.89 -14.79
C ILE A 91 -5.88 -3.73 -13.59
N ASN A 92 -5.38 -3.41 -12.40
CA ASN A 92 -6.21 -3.25 -11.21
C ASN A 92 -7.03 -1.96 -11.30
N LEU A 93 -6.42 -0.87 -11.76
CA LEU A 93 -7.09 0.40 -11.95
C LEU A 93 -8.18 0.32 -13.02
N LYS A 94 -7.90 -0.40 -14.13
CA LYS A 94 -8.88 -0.67 -15.16
C LYS A 94 -10.09 -1.43 -14.62
N ASN A 95 -9.85 -2.51 -13.89
CA ASN A 95 -10.91 -3.31 -13.25
C ASN A 95 -11.71 -2.46 -12.26
N LEU A 96 -11.02 -1.60 -11.49
CA LEU A 96 -11.66 -0.73 -10.53
C LEU A 96 -12.58 0.30 -11.22
N LYS A 97 -12.16 0.89 -12.33
CA LYS A 97 -12.95 1.84 -13.14
C LYS A 97 -14.21 1.23 -13.74
N GLU A 98 -14.28 -0.10 -13.90
CA GLU A 98 -15.49 -0.79 -14.37
C GLU A 98 -16.59 -0.87 -13.30
N ILE A 99 -16.24 -0.71 -12.01
CA ILE A 99 -17.15 -0.94 -10.87
C ILE A 99 -17.32 0.24 -9.92
N GLN A 100 -16.45 1.26 -10.04
CA GLN A 100 -16.45 2.44 -9.19
C GLN A 100 -16.37 3.71 -10.04
N ASP A 101 -17.33 4.63 -9.85
CA ASP A 101 -17.38 5.90 -10.61
C ASP A 101 -16.48 6.99 -9.98
N ASN A 102 -16.40 7.06 -8.65
CA ASN A 102 -15.64 8.07 -7.93
C ASN A 102 -14.47 7.41 -7.18
N ILE A 103 -13.34 7.29 -7.88
CA ILE A 103 -12.14 6.66 -7.34
C ILE A 103 -11.24 7.71 -6.72
N LYS A 104 -10.90 7.53 -5.43
CA LYS A 104 -9.89 8.32 -4.72
C LYS A 104 -8.82 7.39 -4.15
N ILE A 105 -7.57 7.61 -4.54
CA ILE A 105 -6.43 6.75 -4.18
C ILE A 105 -5.40 7.57 -3.40
N ILE A 106 -5.12 7.20 -2.17
CA ILE A 106 -3.96 7.68 -1.43
C ILE A 106 -2.72 6.97 -1.98
N VAL A 107 -1.69 7.72 -2.31
CA VAL A 107 -0.42 7.18 -2.83
C VAL A 107 0.69 7.49 -1.83
N LEU A 108 1.22 6.46 -1.18
CA LEU A 108 2.27 6.63 -0.18
C LEU A 108 3.62 6.21 -0.75
N VAL A 109 4.56 7.18 -0.80
CA VAL A 109 5.90 7.01 -1.35
C VAL A 109 6.98 7.24 -0.29
N ARG A 110 8.16 6.72 -0.58
CA ARG A 110 9.38 6.93 0.20
C ARG A 110 10.57 6.81 -0.71
N ASP A 111 11.67 7.49 -0.37
CA ASP A 111 12.93 7.34 -1.08
C ASP A 111 13.34 5.87 -1.21
N MET A 112 13.76 5.46 -2.40
CA MET A 112 14.05 4.06 -2.70
C MET A 112 15.27 3.53 -1.94
N GLU A 113 16.27 4.40 -1.70
CA GLU A 113 17.43 4.04 -0.88
C GLU A 113 16.98 3.70 0.54
N GLU A 114 16.06 4.49 1.10
CA GLU A 114 15.53 4.26 2.43
C GLU A 114 14.63 3.01 2.50
N VAL A 115 13.85 2.75 1.46
CA VAL A 115 13.06 1.52 1.33
C VAL A 115 13.98 0.31 1.38
N LEU A 116 15.03 0.28 0.56
CA LEU A 116 16.02 -0.81 0.55
C LEU A 116 16.76 -0.93 1.89
N ALA A 117 17.24 0.19 2.43
CA ALA A 117 17.93 0.21 3.73
C ALA A 117 17.02 -0.32 4.86
N SER A 118 15.73 0.01 4.84
CA SER A 118 14.74 -0.52 5.79
C SER A 118 14.60 -2.04 5.70
N PHE A 119 14.52 -2.60 4.49
CA PHE A 119 14.49 -4.05 4.29
C PHE A 119 15.78 -4.72 4.78
N ILE A 120 16.94 -4.17 4.43
CA ILE A 120 18.24 -4.72 4.83
C ILE A 120 18.38 -4.72 6.36
N LYS A 121 18.06 -3.59 7.02
CA LYS A 121 18.10 -3.49 8.50
C LYS A 121 17.17 -4.49 9.15
N PHE A 122 15.95 -4.65 8.63
CA PHE A 122 14.99 -5.61 9.15
C PHE A 122 15.49 -7.04 8.98
N THR A 123 15.88 -7.45 7.78
CA THR A 123 16.31 -8.82 7.49
C THR A 123 17.60 -9.19 8.21
N ASN A 124 18.52 -8.24 8.46
CA ASN A 124 19.73 -8.50 9.25
C ASN A 124 19.42 -8.90 10.72
N ARG A 125 18.24 -8.54 11.23
CA ARG A 125 17.76 -8.97 12.56
C ARG A 125 17.01 -10.30 12.53
N GLN A 126 16.84 -10.90 11.35
CA GLN A 126 16.05 -12.12 11.10
C GLN A 126 16.92 -13.22 10.48
N PRO A 127 18.00 -13.71 11.14
CA PRO A 127 18.99 -14.59 10.52
C PRO A 127 18.38 -15.89 9.97
N ASN A 128 17.28 -16.35 10.54
CA ASN A 128 16.60 -17.59 10.17
C ASN A 128 15.44 -17.38 9.16
N SER A 129 15.24 -16.15 8.63
CA SER A 129 14.20 -15.90 7.63
C SER A 129 14.50 -16.64 6.33
N ARG A 130 13.44 -17.01 5.60
CA ARG A 130 13.57 -17.62 4.28
C ARG A 130 14.33 -16.70 3.31
N PHE A 131 14.11 -15.41 3.42
CA PHE A 131 14.82 -14.41 2.60
C PHE A 131 16.34 -14.49 2.81
N ASN A 132 16.81 -14.59 4.06
CA ASN A 132 18.24 -14.72 4.36
C ASN A 132 18.84 -16.09 3.97
N SER A 133 18.02 -17.11 3.77
CA SER A 133 18.52 -18.41 3.26
C SER A 133 18.89 -18.37 1.76
N ILE A 134 18.39 -17.38 1.01
CA ILE A 134 18.63 -17.21 -0.43
C ILE A 134 19.44 -15.95 -0.77
N ALA A 135 19.56 -14.99 0.16
CA ALA A 135 20.25 -13.70 -0.03
C ALA A 135 21.27 -13.49 1.11
N HIS A 136 22.53 -13.78 0.82
CA HIS A 136 23.59 -13.82 1.84
C HIS A 136 24.32 -12.49 2.00
N THR A 137 24.40 -11.69 0.94
CA THR A 137 25.04 -10.37 0.94
C THR A 137 24.01 -9.26 0.82
N ILE A 138 24.40 -8.04 1.15
CA ILE A 138 23.55 -6.85 0.93
C ILE A 138 23.23 -6.71 -0.56
N GLU A 139 24.18 -7.01 -1.42
CA GLU A 139 23.99 -6.95 -2.87
C GLU A 139 22.96 -7.98 -3.36
N ASP A 140 23.03 -9.23 -2.88
CA ASP A 140 22.03 -10.26 -3.20
C ASP A 140 20.63 -9.81 -2.79
N LYS A 141 20.51 -9.28 -1.56
CA LYS A 141 19.26 -8.76 -1.03
C LYS A 141 18.68 -7.63 -1.91
N CYS A 142 19.50 -6.65 -2.26
CA CYS A 142 19.08 -5.55 -3.14
C CYS A 142 18.68 -6.06 -4.52
N ASN A 143 19.43 -6.98 -5.11
CA ASN A 143 19.13 -7.54 -6.41
C ASN A 143 17.80 -8.29 -6.43
N ILE A 144 17.49 -9.09 -5.39
CA ILE A 144 16.20 -9.76 -5.25
C ILE A 144 15.06 -8.75 -5.10
N LEU A 145 15.22 -7.74 -4.23
CA LEU A 145 14.20 -6.72 -3.98
C LEU A 145 13.89 -5.87 -5.22
N LEU A 146 14.91 -5.60 -6.05
CA LEU A 146 14.78 -4.78 -7.27
C LEU A 146 14.42 -5.60 -8.52
N ASN A 147 14.43 -6.93 -8.43
CA ASN A 147 14.07 -7.77 -9.57
C ASN A 147 12.54 -7.91 -9.68
N PRO A 148 11.94 -7.50 -10.82
CA PRO A 148 10.49 -7.54 -11.02
C PRO A 148 9.91 -8.97 -10.98
N GLU A 149 10.72 -9.99 -11.25
CA GLU A 149 10.29 -11.39 -11.24
C GLU A 149 10.24 -11.99 -9.83
N THR A 150 11.00 -11.44 -8.89
CA THR A 150 11.15 -12.02 -7.55
C THR A 150 10.44 -11.24 -6.46
N PHE A 151 10.24 -9.93 -6.64
CA PHE A 151 9.62 -9.09 -5.64
C PHE A 151 8.73 -7.99 -6.22
N ASN A 152 7.65 -7.66 -5.51
CA ASN A 152 6.62 -6.73 -5.98
C ASN A 152 7.03 -5.24 -5.98
N LEU A 153 8.25 -4.88 -5.56
CA LEU A 153 8.66 -3.48 -5.45
C LEU A 153 8.57 -2.76 -6.80
N HIS A 154 9.05 -3.41 -7.86
CA HIS A 154 8.96 -2.86 -9.22
C HIS A 154 7.50 -2.62 -9.65
N ARG A 155 6.61 -3.58 -9.41
CA ARG A 155 5.18 -3.44 -9.73
C ARG A 155 4.52 -2.30 -8.95
N MET A 156 4.88 -2.11 -7.68
CA MET A 156 4.37 -0.97 -6.90
C MET A 156 4.84 0.37 -7.50
N LEU A 157 6.09 0.45 -7.96
CA LEU A 157 6.61 1.62 -8.67
C LEU A 157 5.88 1.87 -9.99
N GLU A 158 5.64 0.83 -10.78
CA GLU A 158 4.86 0.92 -12.02
C GLU A 158 3.45 1.46 -11.75
N GLY A 159 2.79 1.00 -10.68
CA GLY A 159 1.48 1.49 -10.28
C GLY A 159 1.48 2.97 -9.90
N ILE A 160 2.50 3.43 -9.16
CA ILE A 160 2.66 4.85 -8.84
C ILE A 160 2.88 5.66 -10.12
N LYS A 161 3.80 5.23 -10.97
CA LYS A 161 4.06 5.90 -12.24
C LYS A 161 2.81 5.97 -13.11
N ASN A 162 2.05 4.89 -13.20
CA ASN A 162 0.79 4.86 -13.95
C ASN A 162 -0.19 5.92 -13.43
N LEU A 163 -0.36 6.04 -12.11
CA LEU A 163 -1.23 7.07 -11.52
C LEU A 163 -0.74 8.48 -11.83
N LEU A 164 0.57 8.74 -11.68
CA LEU A 164 1.15 10.07 -11.88
C LEU A 164 1.12 10.54 -13.34
N ASP A 165 1.34 9.62 -14.29
CA ASP A 165 1.48 9.93 -15.71
C ASP A 165 0.13 9.94 -16.44
N ASN A 166 -0.85 9.14 -16.00
CA ASN A 166 -2.06 8.86 -16.77
C ASN A 166 -3.37 9.29 -16.11
N GLU A 167 -3.36 9.64 -14.80
CA GLU A 167 -4.58 9.98 -14.08
C GLU A 167 -4.62 11.45 -13.65
N SER A 168 -5.83 11.97 -13.47
CA SER A 168 -6.01 13.34 -12.98
C SER A 168 -5.65 13.44 -11.49
N LYS A 169 -5.22 14.63 -11.05
CA LYS A 169 -4.86 14.90 -9.65
C LYS A 169 -6.04 14.81 -8.69
N GLU A 170 -7.26 14.84 -9.19
CA GLU A 170 -8.47 14.63 -8.40
C GLU A 170 -8.63 13.17 -7.98
N MET A 171 -8.02 12.22 -8.72
CA MET A 171 -8.09 10.79 -8.45
C MET A 171 -7.10 10.34 -7.39
N TYR A 172 -5.96 11.02 -7.21
CA TYR A 172 -4.94 10.57 -6.27
C TYR A 172 -4.40 11.69 -5.38
N HIS A 173 -3.98 11.33 -4.18
CA HIS A 173 -3.29 12.19 -3.22
C HIS A 173 -1.95 11.59 -2.86
N LEU A 174 -0.87 12.26 -3.27
CA LEU A 174 0.50 11.80 -3.05
C LEU A 174 1.00 12.24 -1.67
N ILE A 175 1.50 11.29 -0.91
CA ILE A 175 2.07 11.50 0.43
C ILE A 175 3.50 10.95 0.44
N ASP A 176 4.42 11.78 0.84
CA ASP A 176 5.79 11.37 1.13
C ASP A 176 5.93 10.94 2.59
N TYR A 177 6.69 9.86 2.85
CA TYR A 177 6.93 9.33 4.18
C TYR A 177 7.53 10.35 5.15
N HIS A 178 8.48 11.18 4.69
CA HIS A 178 9.09 12.21 5.54
C HIS A 178 8.09 13.29 5.91
N THR A 179 7.22 13.68 4.97
CA THR A 179 6.13 14.63 5.23
C THR A 179 5.17 14.06 6.26
N LEU A 180 4.78 12.79 6.14
CA LEU A 180 3.94 12.12 7.15
C LEU A 180 4.59 12.11 8.54
N CYS A 181 5.91 11.89 8.63
CA CYS A 181 6.61 11.84 9.90
C CYS A 181 6.88 13.22 10.51
N ASN A 182 7.20 14.23 9.68
CA ASN A 182 7.60 15.56 10.16
C ASN A 182 6.40 16.49 10.39
N ASN A 183 5.34 16.34 9.60
CA ASN A 183 4.12 17.13 9.65
C ASN A 183 2.87 16.23 9.68
N PRO A 184 2.75 15.33 10.68
CA PRO A 184 1.71 14.31 10.66
C PRO A 184 0.29 14.89 10.71
N GLN A 185 0.05 15.95 11.50
CA GLN A 185 -1.26 16.59 11.62
C GLN A 185 -1.73 17.12 10.26
N GLU A 186 -0.91 17.94 9.60
CA GLU A 186 -1.24 18.55 8.31
C GLU A 186 -1.42 17.46 7.22
N THR A 187 -0.58 16.42 7.25
CA THR A 187 -0.66 15.31 6.30
C THR A 187 -1.97 14.55 6.45
N ILE A 188 -2.39 14.25 7.68
CA ILE A 188 -3.65 13.55 7.95
C ILE A 188 -4.86 14.43 7.60
N GLU A 189 -4.84 15.71 7.94
CA GLU A 189 -5.88 16.65 7.51
C GLU A 189 -5.99 16.72 5.98
N GLY A 190 -4.87 16.71 5.27
CA GLY A 190 -4.81 16.63 3.81
C GLY A 190 -5.51 15.38 3.24
N ILE A 191 -5.33 14.22 3.89
CA ILE A 191 -6.02 12.98 3.53
C ILE A 191 -7.53 13.13 3.72
N TYR A 192 -7.97 13.63 4.87
CA TYR A 192 -9.40 13.81 5.16
C TYR A 192 -10.06 14.75 4.17
N ASN A 193 -9.41 15.88 3.87
CA ASN A 193 -9.88 16.84 2.87
C ASN A 193 -9.94 16.22 1.47
N PHE A 194 -8.92 15.45 1.07
CA PHE A 194 -8.92 14.76 -0.22
C PHE A 194 -10.05 13.74 -0.32
N LEU A 195 -10.30 12.98 0.74
CA LEU A 195 -11.36 11.98 0.78
C LEU A 195 -12.76 12.60 0.92
N ASP A 196 -12.85 13.87 1.31
CA ASP A 196 -14.10 14.57 1.64
C ASP A 196 -14.87 13.90 2.78
N ILE A 197 -14.14 13.63 3.87
CA ILE A 197 -14.69 13.03 5.08
C ILE A 197 -14.44 13.91 6.30
N PRO A 198 -15.29 13.83 7.36
CA PRO A 198 -15.16 14.66 8.54
C PRO A 198 -13.81 14.47 9.25
N LEU A 199 -13.15 15.57 9.61
CA LEU A 199 -11.90 15.55 10.37
C LEU A 199 -12.08 14.85 11.71
N TRP A 200 -11.00 14.18 12.15
CA TRP A 200 -10.89 13.52 13.44
C TRP A 200 -9.58 13.92 14.11
N ASP A 201 -9.57 14.01 15.44
CA ASP A 201 -8.38 14.35 16.23
C ASP A 201 -7.53 13.10 16.50
N HIS A 202 -6.34 13.03 15.91
CA HIS A 202 -5.43 11.89 15.97
C HIS A 202 -4.29 12.10 16.95
N ARG A 203 -3.88 11.03 17.63
CA ARG A 203 -2.62 10.96 18.37
C ARG A 203 -1.49 10.59 17.43
N PHE A 204 -0.32 11.21 17.63
CA PHE A 204 0.91 10.92 16.88
C PHE A 204 2.02 10.36 17.76
N ILE A 205 1.74 10.15 19.04
CA ILE A 205 2.58 9.50 20.03
C ILE A 205 1.76 8.43 20.77
N ASN A 206 2.43 7.45 21.32
CA ASN A 206 1.78 6.30 21.98
C ASN A 206 0.71 5.67 21.08
N LEU A 207 1.13 5.34 19.86
CA LEU A 207 0.27 4.70 18.87
C LEU A 207 0.01 3.24 19.27
N ASP A 208 -1.14 2.74 18.88
CA ASP A 208 -1.41 1.31 18.96
C ASP A 208 -0.78 0.57 17.77
N GLN A 209 -0.42 -0.70 17.94
CA GLN A 209 -0.04 -1.54 16.80
C GLN A 209 -1.23 -1.70 15.86
N PHE A 210 -0.94 -1.98 14.60
CA PHE A 210 -1.99 -2.13 13.60
C PHE A 210 -3.00 -3.20 14.00
N GLU A 211 -4.25 -2.78 14.07
CA GLU A 211 -5.43 -3.64 14.16
C GLU A 211 -6.61 -2.93 13.49
N VAL A 212 -7.41 -3.66 12.74
CA VAL A 212 -8.66 -3.18 12.16
C VAL A 212 -9.69 -4.30 12.11
N ASN A 213 -10.92 -4.03 12.51
CA ASN A 213 -12.00 -5.02 12.55
C ASN A 213 -11.60 -6.34 13.30
N ASN A 214 -10.82 -6.23 14.38
CA ASN A 214 -10.21 -7.32 15.14
C ASN A 214 -9.24 -8.21 14.32
N ILE A 215 -8.70 -7.67 13.23
CA ILE A 215 -7.71 -8.36 12.38
C ILE A 215 -6.36 -7.68 12.53
N GLN A 216 -5.34 -8.45 12.86
CA GLN A 216 -3.94 -8.04 12.93
C GLN A 216 -3.14 -8.67 11.78
N TYR A 217 -1.92 -8.19 11.54
CA TYR A 217 -1.00 -8.86 10.64
C TYR A 217 -0.59 -10.24 11.18
N ASP A 218 -0.62 -11.24 10.32
CA ASP A 218 0.04 -12.53 10.58
C ASP A 218 1.38 -12.59 9.84
N ASP A 219 2.45 -12.18 10.54
CA ASP A 219 3.81 -12.21 10.00
C ASP A 219 4.49 -13.59 10.12
N THR A 220 3.81 -14.62 10.64
CA THR A 220 4.41 -15.96 10.85
C THR A 220 4.79 -16.66 9.54
N ARG A 221 4.11 -16.30 8.44
CA ARG A 221 4.38 -16.83 7.09
C ARG A 221 5.14 -15.86 6.20
N ASN A 222 5.66 -14.77 6.76
CA ASN A 222 6.39 -13.77 6.01
C ASN A 222 7.82 -14.25 5.71
N ASP A 223 8.22 -14.24 4.45
CA ASP A 223 9.55 -14.68 4.01
C ASP A 223 10.69 -13.83 4.60
N PHE A 224 10.41 -12.57 4.96
CA PHE A 224 11.39 -11.66 5.56
C PHE A 224 11.56 -11.83 7.05
N GLY A 225 10.61 -12.44 7.75
CA GLY A 225 10.62 -12.68 9.19
C GLY A 225 9.48 -12.04 9.95
N VAL A 226 9.36 -12.41 11.22
CA VAL A 226 8.29 -11.97 12.12
C VAL A 226 8.49 -10.52 12.54
N GLY A 227 7.41 -9.74 12.59
CA GLY A 227 7.41 -8.34 13.02
C GLY A 227 7.72 -7.34 11.90
N LEU A 228 7.63 -7.75 10.62
CA LEU A 228 7.79 -6.85 9.48
C LEU A 228 6.83 -5.66 9.52
N HIS A 229 5.64 -5.87 10.04
CA HIS A 229 4.56 -4.88 10.13
C HIS A 229 4.42 -4.25 11.54
N THR A 230 5.41 -4.44 12.41
CA THR A 230 5.47 -3.75 13.70
C THR A 230 5.93 -2.30 13.52
N ILE A 231 5.24 -1.36 14.17
CA ILE A 231 5.62 0.06 14.20
C ILE A 231 6.27 0.44 15.53
N ASP A 232 7.05 1.53 15.54
CA ASP A 232 7.40 2.21 16.79
C ASP A 232 6.16 2.95 17.29
N THR A 233 5.69 2.59 18.47
CA THR A 233 4.47 3.17 19.04
C THR A 233 4.73 4.44 19.82
N GLN A 234 5.97 4.68 20.25
CA GLN A 234 6.29 5.80 21.15
C GLN A 234 6.35 7.13 20.38
N ASN A 235 6.93 7.10 19.19
CA ASN A 235 7.14 8.31 18.41
C ASN A 235 7.01 8.05 16.91
N ILE A 236 6.46 9.03 16.19
CA ILE A 236 6.58 9.12 14.74
C ILE A 236 7.87 9.89 14.47
N TYR A 237 8.86 9.26 13.88
CA TYR A 237 10.08 9.93 13.44
C TYR A 237 10.59 9.33 12.13
N THR A 238 11.24 10.18 11.36
CA THR A 238 12.04 9.71 10.25
C THR A 238 13.24 8.98 10.82
N ASN A 239 13.25 7.67 10.73
CA ASN A 239 14.51 6.96 10.84
C ASN A 239 15.38 7.41 9.66
N ASN A 240 16.23 8.41 9.89
CA ASN A 240 17.28 8.77 8.93
C ASN A 240 18.17 7.55 8.78
N HIS A 241 17.89 6.74 7.77
CA HIS A 241 18.71 5.59 7.41
C HIS A 241 19.99 6.00 6.69
N ASN A 242 20.48 7.23 6.95
CA ASN A 242 21.76 7.77 6.46
C ASN A 242 23.01 7.00 6.94
N GLU A 243 22.83 5.83 7.55
CA GLU A 243 23.94 4.89 7.63
C GLU A 243 24.18 4.36 6.22
N ASN A 244 25.40 4.51 5.70
CA ASN A 244 25.90 3.99 4.42
C ASN A 244 25.84 2.45 4.38
N ILE A 245 24.64 1.88 4.51
CA ILE A 245 24.43 0.43 4.48
C ILE A 245 24.50 -0.08 3.04
N LEU A 246 24.00 0.71 2.10
CA LEU A 246 23.90 0.29 0.72
C LEU A 246 25.23 0.55 -0.02
N PRO A 247 25.67 -0.38 -0.88
CA PRO A 247 26.78 -0.16 -1.78
C PRO A 247 26.52 1.03 -2.72
N GLN A 248 27.55 1.83 -3.03
CA GLN A 248 27.44 3.04 -3.85
C GLN A 248 26.79 2.78 -5.23
N HIS A 249 27.08 1.66 -5.86
CA HIS A 249 26.50 1.32 -7.16
C HIS A 249 24.99 1.00 -7.07
N ILE A 250 24.51 0.50 -5.93
CA ILE A 250 23.06 0.32 -5.66
C ILE A 250 22.40 1.69 -5.49
N ILE A 251 23.01 2.58 -4.71
CA ILE A 251 22.52 3.96 -4.55
C ILE A 251 22.36 4.63 -5.91
N LEU A 252 23.40 4.59 -6.76
CA LEU A 252 23.35 5.15 -8.11
C LEU A 252 22.27 4.50 -8.99
N ARG A 253 22.00 3.23 -8.80
CA ARG A 253 20.94 2.50 -9.53
C ARG A 253 19.54 2.96 -9.19
N VAL A 254 19.29 3.40 -7.96
CA VAL A 254 17.94 3.73 -7.48
C VAL A 254 17.67 5.23 -7.34
N SER A 255 18.70 6.06 -7.33
CA SER A 255 18.60 7.53 -7.16
C SER A 255 17.77 8.25 -8.22
N TRP A 256 17.55 7.63 -9.39
CA TRP A 256 16.74 8.18 -10.48
C TRP A 256 15.26 7.80 -10.40
N VAL A 257 14.88 6.85 -9.52
CA VAL A 257 13.52 6.29 -9.49
C VAL A 257 12.51 7.32 -9.01
N PHE A 258 12.91 8.21 -8.11
CA PHE A 258 12.15 9.38 -7.70
C PHE A 258 13.05 10.59 -7.64
N GLY A 259 13.25 11.25 -8.78
CA GLY A 259 13.68 12.65 -8.81
C GLY A 259 12.58 13.58 -8.25
N ILE A 260 11.98 13.24 -7.11
CA ILE A 260 11.10 14.13 -6.35
C ILE A 260 11.97 15.02 -5.46
N HIS A 261 13.09 15.50 -5.97
CA HIS A 261 13.75 16.67 -5.41
C HIS A 261 13.15 17.87 -6.13
N GLY A 262 12.27 18.56 -5.41
CA GLY A 262 11.56 19.73 -5.80
C GLY A 262 12.24 20.58 -6.87
N ASN A 263 11.56 20.72 -7.98
CA ASN A 263 11.54 21.99 -8.67
C ASN A 263 10.35 22.76 -8.12
N ASN A 264 10.68 23.75 -7.30
CA ASN A 264 9.77 24.85 -6.91
C ASN A 264 9.15 25.53 -8.12
#